data_1fa2a7d979235ca7a1076f044d9b6fc4
#
_entry.id   1fa2a7d979235ca7a1076f044d9b6fc4
#
_cell.length_a   1.000
_cell.length_b   1.000
_cell.length_c   1.000
_cell.angle_alpha   90.00
_cell.angle_beta   90.00
_cell.angle_gamma   90.00
#
_symmetry.space_group_name_H-M   'P 1'
#
loop_
_entity.id
_entity.type
_entity.pdbx_description
1 polymer ?
#
loop_
_entity_poly.entity_id
_entity_poly.type
_entity_poly.pdbx_seq_one_letter_code
_entity_poly.pdbx_strand_id
1 'polypeptide(L)'
;PLARKKMRSPLTSAESFQPQPAVARSDYHHILMVLQGMGIMLERAWNSFVNMHEEDLRHIFLAALNTHFVEQASGETFNSEGKTDILIKHENGGIVFVAECKVWTGPMSLCDAIDQVLSYLTWRESKAAIILFNRDRQIATVLNAVPKTVAEHPQWKRTEQSLLDLPSTFLYTIKHPSDENIEVSVSILVFNLPFRK
;
A
#
# COMPACT_ATOMS: atom_id res chain seq x y z
N PRO A 1 -7.30 16.77 35.84
CA PRO A 1 -7.14 15.37 36.20
C PRO A 1 -6.92 14.58 34.93
N LEU A 2 -5.74 13.98 34.80
CA LEU A 2 -5.39 13.12 33.68
C LEU A 2 -6.23 11.83 33.74
N ALA A 3 -6.98 11.52 32.69
CA ALA A 3 -7.75 10.29 32.60
C ALA A 3 -6.79 9.09 32.58
N ARG A 4 -6.84 8.26 33.60
CA ARG A 4 -6.08 7.02 33.66
C ARG A 4 -6.71 6.00 32.70
N LYS A 5 -5.90 5.44 31.79
CA LYS A 5 -6.28 4.32 30.94
C LYS A 5 -6.71 3.15 31.86
N LYS A 6 -7.97 2.69 31.74
CA LYS A 6 -8.42 1.51 32.47
C LYS A 6 -7.55 0.30 32.07
N MET A 7 -6.80 -0.25 33.02
CA MET A 7 -6.15 -1.55 32.82
C MET A 7 -7.23 -2.61 32.64
N ARG A 8 -7.15 -3.36 31.57
CA ARG A 8 -8.00 -4.56 31.38
C ARG A 8 -7.67 -5.57 32.48
N SER A 9 -8.70 -6.18 33.05
CA SER A 9 -8.56 -7.31 33.97
C SER A 9 -7.78 -8.44 33.30
N PRO A 10 -6.96 -9.21 34.03
CA PRO A 10 -6.28 -10.36 33.46
C PRO A 10 -7.31 -11.33 32.88
N LEU A 11 -7.05 -11.79 31.66
CA LEU A 11 -7.88 -12.75 30.94
C LEU A 11 -8.01 -14.03 31.77
N THR A 12 -9.23 -14.46 32.05
CA THR A 12 -9.50 -15.78 32.58
C THR A 12 -9.11 -16.83 31.56
N SER A 13 -8.40 -17.83 31.99
CA SER A 13 -7.81 -18.93 31.24
C SER A 13 -8.83 -19.75 30.45
N ALA A 14 -9.21 -19.33 29.25
CA ALA A 14 -9.89 -20.14 28.23
C ALA A 14 -10.19 -19.36 26.93
N GLU A 15 -9.64 -18.17 26.73
CA GLU A 15 -9.74 -17.56 25.39
C GLU A 15 -8.64 -18.17 24.51
N SER A 16 -9.07 -19.04 23.58
CA SER A 16 -8.22 -19.54 22.50
C SER A 16 -7.51 -18.37 21.83
N PHE A 17 -6.21 -18.52 21.55
CA PHE A 17 -5.43 -17.59 20.77
C PHE A 17 -6.22 -17.18 19.52
N GLN A 18 -6.69 -15.95 19.51
CA GLN A 18 -7.28 -15.35 18.33
C GLN A 18 -6.13 -14.69 17.57
N PRO A 19 -5.81 -15.13 16.32
CA PRO A 19 -4.85 -14.43 15.48
C PRO A 19 -5.27 -12.97 15.39
N GLN A 20 -4.32 -12.05 15.44
CA GLN A 20 -4.62 -10.64 15.17
C GLN A 20 -5.29 -10.59 13.78
N PRO A 21 -6.39 -9.82 13.61
CA PRO A 21 -7.11 -9.81 12.36
C PRO A 21 -6.18 -9.30 11.26
N ALA A 22 -5.75 -10.21 10.41
CA ALA A 22 -5.29 -9.82 9.09
C ALA A 22 -6.43 -9.06 8.41
N VAL A 23 -6.12 -7.99 7.65
CA VAL A 23 -7.15 -7.29 6.87
C VAL A 23 -7.97 -8.32 6.13
N ALA A 24 -9.29 -8.33 6.35
CA ALA A 24 -10.17 -9.18 5.59
C ALA A 24 -10.00 -8.89 4.10
N ARG A 25 -10.15 -9.91 3.24
CA ARG A 25 -10.02 -9.71 1.80
C ARG A 25 -10.99 -8.65 1.26
N SER A 26 -12.18 -8.53 1.86
CA SER A 26 -13.17 -7.51 1.56
C SER A 26 -12.66 -6.10 1.85
N ASP A 27 -12.02 -5.89 3.00
CA ASP A 27 -11.50 -4.59 3.41
C ASP A 27 -10.30 -4.19 2.56
N TYR A 28 -9.42 -5.15 2.26
CA TYR A 28 -8.33 -4.92 1.31
C TYR A 28 -8.85 -4.52 -0.07
N HIS A 29 -9.84 -5.21 -0.59
CA HIS A 29 -10.49 -4.84 -1.84
C HIS A 29 -11.10 -3.44 -1.78
N HIS A 30 -11.77 -3.09 -0.68
CA HIS A 30 -12.34 -1.76 -0.49
C HIS A 30 -11.27 -0.67 -0.45
N ILE A 31 -10.16 -0.89 0.26
CA ILE A 31 -9.00 0.02 0.25
C ILE A 31 -8.50 0.24 -1.18
N LEU A 32 -8.30 -0.83 -1.94
CA LEU A 32 -7.84 -0.74 -3.32
C LEU A 32 -8.82 0.02 -4.22
N MET A 33 -10.14 -0.16 -4.03
CA MET A 33 -11.17 0.61 -4.77
C MET A 33 -11.10 2.10 -4.47
N VAL A 34 -10.87 2.49 -3.21
CA VAL A 34 -10.69 3.91 -2.83
C VAL A 34 -9.45 4.49 -3.51
N LEU A 35 -8.33 3.79 -3.44
CA LEU A 35 -7.09 4.21 -4.10
C LEU A 35 -7.28 4.32 -5.62
N GLN A 36 -7.92 3.34 -6.24
CA GLN A 36 -8.24 3.34 -7.67
C GLN A 36 -9.11 4.54 -8.06
N GLY A 37 -10.21 4.77 -7.33
CA GLY A 37 -11.14 5.87 -7.60
C GLY A 37 -10.43 7.22 -7.54
N MET A 38 -9.57 7.42 -6.54
CA MET A 38 -8.76 8.62 -6.40
C MET A 38 -7.76 8.77 -7.55
N GLY A 39 -7.05 7.71 -7.91
CA GLY A 39 -6.09 7.74 -9.01
C GLY A 39 -6.75 8.08 -10.37
N ILE A 40 -7.89 7.48 -10.68
CA ILE A 40 -8.66 7.81 -11.89
C ILE A 40 -9.12 9.28 -11.89
N MET A 41 -9.52 9.83 -10.75
CA MET A 41 -9.85 11.25 -10.61
C MET A 41 -8.65 12.13 -10.93
N LEU A 42 -7.48 11.80 -10.37
CA LEU A 42 -6.23 12.52 -10.65
C LEU A 42 -5.85 12.46 -12.13
N GLU A 43 -5.98 11.30 -12.78
CA GLU A 43 -5.73 11.15 -14.23
C GLU A 43 -6.65 12.03 -15.08
N ARG A 44 -7.94 12.11 -14.74
CA ARG A 44 -8.91 12.96 -15.46
C ARG A 44 -8.64 14.44 -15.28
N ALA A 45 -8.13 14.84 -14.13
CA ALA A 45 -7.84 16.23 -13.77
C ALA A 45 -6.34 16.53 -13.74
N TRP A 46 -5.51 15.74 -14.42
CA TRP A 46 -4.03 15.75 -14.33
C TRP A 46 -3.41 17.15 -14.45
N ASN A 47 -4.00 18.04 -15.27
CA ASN A 47 -3.51 19.42 -15.42
C ASN A 47 -3.49 20.22 -14.11
N SER A 48 -4.38 19.91 -13.17
CA SER A 48 -4.45 20.56 -11.86
C SER A 48 -3.35 20.05 -10.91
N PHE A 49 -2.77 18.89 -11.20
CA PHE A 49 -1.84 18.17 -10.34
C PHE A 49 -0.42 18.06 -10.95
N VAL A 50 -0.19 18.76 -12.06
CA VAL A 50 1.05 18.67 -12.85
C VAL A 50 2.30 19.06 -12.06
N ASN A 51 2.19 20.03 -11.15
CA ASN A 51 3.30 20.53 -10.33
C ASN A 51 3.42 19.83 -8.97
N MET A 52 2.56 18.86 -8.68
CA MET A 52 2.62 18.13 -7.42
C MET A 52 3.76 17.14 -7.39
N HIS A 53 4.47 17.10 -6.28
CA HIS A 53 5.48 16.10 -5.98
C HIS A 53 4.86 14.82 -5.42
N GLU A 54 5.67 13.81 -5.21
CA GLU A 54 5.27 12.51 -4.67
C GLU A 54 4.54 12.65 -3.33
N GLU A 55 5.06 13.52 -2.45
CA GLU A 55 4.44 13.81 -1.14
C GLU A 55 3.06 14.43 -1.25
N ASP A 56 2.86 15.39 -2.17
CA ASP A 56 1.56 16.02 -2.37
C ASP A 56 0.52 15.00 -2.84
N LEU A 57 0.90 14.16 -3.80
CA LEU A 57 0.05 13.08 -4.31
C LEU A 57 -0.29 12.07 -3.20
N ARG A 58 0.69 11.67 -2.38
CA ARG A 58 0.49 10.82 -1.22
C ARG A 58 -0.57 11.39 -0.27
N HIS A 59 -0.50 12.69 0.05
CA HIS A 59 -1.49 13.34 0.92
C HIS A 59 -2.90 13.29 0.37
N ILE A 60 -3.08 13.35 -0.96
CA ILE A 60 -4.39 13.20 -1.60
C ILE A 60 -4.95 11.79 -1.37
N PHE A 61 -4.14 10.75 -1.57
CA PHE A 61 -4.56 9.37 -1.31
C PHE A 61 -4.86 9.13 0.17
N LEU A 62 -4.05 9.70 1.06
CA LEU A 62 -4.27 9.62 2.50
C LEU A 62 -5.59 10.30 2.90
N ALA A 63 -5.89 11.48 2.35
CA ALA A 63 -7.16 12.16 2.58
C ALA A 63 -8.35 11.33 2.10
N ALA A 64 -8.25 10.70 0.91
CA ALA A 64 -9.29 9.81 0.40
C ALA A 64 -9.53 8.62 1.33
N LEU A 65 -8.48 7.97 1.80
CA LEU A 65 -8.61 6.85 2.74
C LEU A 65 -9.26 7.29 4.06
N ASN A 66 -8.89 8.46 4.60
CA ASN A 66 -9.47 8.98 5.84
C ASN A 66 -10.96 9.33 5.74
N THR A 67 -11.50 9.56 4.53
CA THR A 67 -12.96 9.71 4.36
C THR A 67 -13.72 8.40 4.47
N HIS A 68 -13.04 7.27 4.25
CA HIS A 68 -13.63 5.93 4.30
C HIS A 68 -13.32 5.16 5.58
N PHE A 69 -12.17 5.45 6.20
CA PHE A 69 -11.67 4.76 7.40
C PHE A 69 -11.46 5.81 8.49
N VAL A 70 -12.51 6.11 9.26
CA VAL A 70 -12.56 7.19 10.26
C VAL A 70 -11.28 7.21 11.12
N GLU A 71 -10.42 8.21 10.90
CA GLU A 71 -9.18 8.48 11.63
C GLU A 71 -8.18 7.30 11.74
N GLN A 72 -8.30 6.29 10.88
CA GLN A 72 -7.46 5.08 10.92
C GLN A 72 -6.26 5.16 9.95
N ALA A 73 -6.33 6.01 8.93
CA ALA A 73 -5.23 6.19 7.99
C ALA A 73 -4.30 7.33 8.43
N SER A 74 -3.02 7.05 8.47
CA SER A 74 -1.97 8.04 8.78
C SER A 74 -0.82 7.94 7.78
N GLY A 75 -0.14 9.06 7.54
CA GLY A 75 1.07 9.13 6.75
C GLY A 75 2.30 9.32 7.64
N GLU A 76 3.48 9.09 7.07
CA GLU A 76 4.79 9.33 7.70
C GLU A 76 4.94 8.74 9.11
N THR A 77 4.32 7.61 9.37
CA THR A 77 4.50 6.93 10.65
C THR A 77 5.87 6.28 10.68
N PHE A 78 6.65 6.60 11.71
CA PHE A 78 7.94 5.94 11.93
C PHE A 78 7.73 4.51 12.39
N ASN A 79 8.43 3.58 11.75
CA ASN A 79 8.67 2.25 12.23
C ASN A 79 10.18 2.05 12.50
N SER A 80 10.62 0.84 12.84
CA SER A 80 12.01 0.54 13.17
C SER A 80 13.00 0.81 12.02
N GLU A 81 12.54 0.93 10.78
CA GLU A 81 13.38 1.03 9.57
C GLU A 81 13.12 2.28 8.73
N GLY A 82 12.18 3.16 9.11
CA GLY A 82 11.92 4.40 8.38
C GLY A 82 10.50 4.93 8.45
N LYS A 83 10.15 5.77 7.49
CA LYS A 83 8.80 6.36 7.35
C LYS A 83 7.97 5.56 6.38
N THR A 84 6.75 5.23 6.77
CA THR A 84 5.73 4.62 5.91
C THR A 84 4.91 5.72 5.24
N ASP A 85 4.70 5.65 3.94
CA ASP A 85 3.94 6.67 3.22
C ASP A 85 2.46 6.68 3.61
N ILE A 86 1.82 5.52 3.62
CA ILE A 86 0.43 5.36 4.03
C ILE A 86 0.32 4.13 4.93
N LEU A 87 -0.35 4.32 6.06
CA LEU A 87 -0.54 3.26 7.04
C LEU A 87 -1.97 3.31 7.58
N ILE A 88 -2.68 2.18 7.53
CA ILE A 88 -3.99 2.02 8.15
C ILE A 88 -3.84 1.15 9.38
N LYS A 89 -4.40 1.64 10.51
CA LYS A 89 -4.41 0.94 11.80
C LYS A 89 -5.80 0.43 12.10
N HIS A 90 -5.87 -0.73 12.72
CA HIS A 90 -7.09 -1.21 13.36
C HIS A 90 -7.35 -0.44 14.65
N GLU A 91 -8.61 -0.38 15.12
CA GLU A 91 -9.00 0.26 16.40
C GLU A 91 -8.17 -0.21 17.59
N ASN A 92 -7.64 -1.41 17.55
CA ASN A 92 -6.75 -1.98 18.56
C ASN A 92 -5.29 -1.48 18.47
N GLY A 93 -4.97 -0.61 17.50
CA GLY A 93 -3.65 -0.06 17.27
C GLY A 93 -2.70 -0.95 16.45
N GLY A 94 -3.14 -2.15 16.00
CA GLY A 94 -2.38 -2.99 15.07
C GLY A 94 -2.38 -2.41 13.66
N ILE A 95 -1.27 -2.54 12.94
CA ILE A 95 -1.18 -2.17 11.53
C ILE A 95 -1.94 -3.23 10.73
N VAL A 96 -2.79 -2.78 9.81
CA VAL A 96 -3.59 -3.68 8.98
C VAL A 96 -3.25 -3.55 7.50
N PHE A 97 -2.72 -2.40 7.07
CA PHE A 97 -2.38 -2.14 5.67
C PHE A 97 -1.28 -1.08 5.58
N VAL A 98 -0.38 -1.28 4.63
CA VAL A 98 0.71 -0.35 4.31
C VAL A 98 0.67 -0.08 2.81
N ALA A 99 0.90 1.17 2.42
CA ALA A 99 1.16 1.49 1.02
C ALA A 99 2.35 2.45 0.88
N GLU A 100 3.04 2.30 -0.25
CA GLU A 100 4.13 3.14 -0.71
C GLU A 100 3.70 3.88 -1.97
N CYS A 101 4.00 5.17 -2.03
CA CYS A 101 3.80 6.01 -3.20
C CYS A 101 5.13 6.23 -3.91
N LYS A 102 5.19 6.03 -5.23
CA LYS A 102 6.45 6.16 -5.96
C LYS A 102 6.26 6.76 -7.34
N VAL A 103 7.10 7.72 -7.70
CA VAL A 103 7.23 8.17 -9.09
C VAL A 103 8.06 7.13 -9.85
N TRP A 104 7.50 6.66 -10.97
CA TRP A 104 8.22 5.74 -11.86
C TRP A 104 9.37 6.46 -12.57
N THR A 105 10.59 6.06 -12.29
CA THR A 105 11.80 6.51 -12.98
C THR A 105 12.49 5.38 -13.76
N GLY A 106 11.98 4.16 -13.63
CA GLY A 106 12.48 2.94 -14.27
C GLY A 106 12.25 1.71 -13.38
N PRO A 107 12.65 0.50 -13.82
CA PRO A 107 12.48 -0.74 -13.08
C PRO A 107 13.02 -0.68 -11.64
N MET A 108 14.18 -0.06 -11.43
CA MET A 108 14.77 0.05 -10.09
C MET A 108 13.88 0.79 -9.10
N SER A 109 13.18 1.86 -9.52
CA SER A 109 12.28 2.58 -8.62
C SER A 109 11.11 1.71 -8.12
N LEU A 110 10.69 0.71 -8.89
CA LEU A 110 9.70 -0.27 -8.46
C LEU A 110 10.32 -1.32 -7.51
N CYS A 111 11.53 -1.79 -7.79
CA CYS A 111 12.24 -2.70 -6.87
C CYS A 111 12.44 -2.02 -5.51
N ASP A 112 12.92 -0.78 -5.50
CA ASP A 112 13.09 0.00 -4.27
C ASP A 112 11.76 0.16 -3.50
N ALA A 113 10.65 0.41 -4.21
CA ALA A 113 9.33 0.52 -3.58
C ALA A 113 8.85 -0.82 -3.00
N ILE A 114 9.15 -1.95 -3.64
CA ILE A 114 8.85 -3.28 -3.10
C ILE A 114 9.65 -3.52 -1.83
N ASP A 115 10.97 -3.29 -1.86
CA ASP A 115 11.84 -3.48 -0.69
C ASP A 115 11.41 -2.58 0.46
N GLN A 116 11.04 -1.33 0.15
CA GLN A 116 10.58 -0.34 1.11
C GLN A 116 9.27 -0.79 1.78
N VAL A 117 8.27 -1.22 1.02
CA VAL A 117 7.01 -1.78 1.56
C VAL A 117 7.30 -2.97 2.46
N LEU A 118 8.15 -3.89 2.02
CA LEU A 118 8.47 -5.09 2.79
C LEU A 118 9.20 -4.78 4.10
N SER A 119 10.03 -3.73 4.14
CA SER A 119 10.72 -3.29 5.35
C SER A 119 9.79 -2.75 6.43
N TYR A 120 8.61 -2.27 6.04
CA TYR A 120 7.60 -1.74 6.97
C TYR A 120 6.72 -2.82 7.59
N LEU A 121 6.68 -4.01 6.99
CA LEU A 121 5.82 -5.10 7.42
C LEU A 121 6.53 -5.95 8.48
N THR A 122 5.75 -6.41 9.44
CA THR A 122 6.16 -7.49 10.33
C THR A 122 5.57 -8.81 9.82
N TRP A 123 5.87 -9.91 10.47
CA TRP A 123 5.30 -11.22 10.14
C TRP A 123 3.76 -11.28 10.25
N ARG A 124 3.12 -10.25 10.80
CA ARG A 124 1.67 -10.18 11.04
C ARG A 124 0.90 -9.56 9.89
N GLU A 125 1.50 -8.60 9.19
CA GLU A 125 0.87 -7.89 8.08
C GLU A 125 1.07 -8.69 6.79
N SER A 126 -0.02 -8.95 6.09
CA SER A 126 -0.02 -9.79 4.88
C SER A 126 -0.52 -9.07 3.63
N LYS A 127 -0.84 -7.78 3.72
CA LYS A 127 -1.43 -7.02 2.61
C LYS A 127 -0.84 -5.62 2.52
N ALA A 128 -0.40 -5.26 1.32
CA ALA A 128 0.18 -3.96 1.04
C ALA A 128 -0.17 -3.49 -0.38
N ALA A 129 0.13 -2.23 -0.68
CA ALA A 129 0.04 -1.72 -2.04
C ALA A 129 1.23 -0.81 -2.39
N ILE A 130 1.48 -0.68 -3.69
CA ILE A 130 2.36 0.32 -4.27
C ILE A 130 1.53 1.17 -5.22
N ILE A 131 1.56 2.47 -5.02
CA ILE A 131 0.90 3.47 -5.86
C ILE A 131 1.98 4.09 -6.73
N LEU A 132 1.98 3.74 -8.02
CA LEU A 132 3.03 4.11 -8.95
C LEU A 132 2.57 5.22 -9.87
N PHE A 133 3.26 6.36 -9.85
CA PHE A 133 2.94 7.53 -10.68
C PHE A 133 3.83 7.58 -11.90
N ASN A 134 3.25 7.43 -13.09
CA ASN A 134 3.95 7.70 -14.35
C ASN A 134 3.88 9.19 -14.67
N ARG A 135 5.04 9.85 -14.81
CA ARG A 135 5.12 11.29 -15.02
C ARG A 135 5.60 11.69 -16.43
N ASP A 136 6.51 10.94 -17.01
CA ASP A 136 7.21 11.33 -18.23
C ASP A 136 7.32 10.22 -19.29
N ARG A 137 6.90 9.02 -18.98
CA ARG A 137 6.99 7.87 -19.89
C ARG A 137 5.65 7.61 -20.59
N GLN A 138 5.71 6.91 -21.71
CA GLN A 138 4.51 6.34 -22.30
C GLN A 138 3.94 5.29 -21.37
N ILE A 139 2.68 5.42 -20.99
CA ILE A 139 2.04 4.53 -20.01
C ILE A 139 2.17 3.05 -20.38
N ALA A 140 2.02 2.72 -21.67
CA ALA A 140 2.18 1.34 -22.15
C ALA A 140 3.56 0.75 -21.84
N THR A 141 4.61 1.57 -21.88
CA THR A 141 5.98 1.14 -21.53
C THR A 141 6.04 0.77 -20.05
N VAL A 142 5.42 1.55 -19.17
CA VAL A 142 5.39 1.28 -17.73
C VAL A 142 4.58 0.01 -17.46
N LEU A 143 3.37 -0.10 -18.01
CA LEU A 143 2.49 -1.26 -17.82
C LEU A 143 3.16 -2.57 -18.29
N ASN A 144 3.94 -2.53 -19.37
CA ASN A 144 4.70 -3.69 -19.85
C ASN A 144 5.93 -4.02 -19.00
N ALA A 145 6.52 -3.01 -18.35
CA ALA A 145 7.71 -3.19 -17.52
C ALA A 145 7.36 -3.76 -16.14
N VAL A 146 6.23 -3.36 -15.54
CA VAL A 146 5.84 -3.77 -14.18
C VAL A 146 5.87 -5.29 -13.99
N PRO A 147 5.19 -6.13 -14.82
CA PRO A 147 5.20 -7.57 -14.62
C PRO A 147 6.60 -8.20 -14.74
N LYS A 148 7.42 -7.69 -15.64
CA LYS A 148 8.80 -8.17 -15.83
C LYS A 148 9.66 -7.86 -14.62
N THR A 149 9.62 -6.60 -14.18
CA THR A 149 10.38 -6.13 -13.01
C THR A 149 10.03 -6.91 -11.76
N VAL A 150 8.73 -7.14 -11.51
CA VAL A 150 8.30 -7.87 -10.32
C VAL A 150 8.72 -9.35 -10.40
N ALA A 151 8.60 -9.99 -11.57
CA ALA A 151 9.00 -11.39 -11.75
C ALA A 151 10.52 -11.62 -11.56
N GLU A 152 11.33 -10.60 -11.78
CA GLU A 152 12.79 -10.61 -11.56
C GLU A 152 13.19 -10.26 -10.12
N HIS A 153 12.24 -9.81 -9.29
CA HIS A 153 12.50 -9.42 -7.91
C HIS A 153 12.79 -10.66 -7.04
N PRO A 154 13.82 -10.66 -6.17
CA PRO A 154 14.22 -11.83 -5.37
C PRO A 154 13.10 -12.40 -4.48
N GLN A 155 12.23 -11.53 -3.99
CA GLN A 155 11.11 -11.90 -3.11
C GLN A 155 9.86 -12.33 -3.88
N TRP A 156 9.83 -12.22 -5.22
CA TRP A 156 8.67 -12.65 -5.99
C TRP A 156 8.38 -14.15 -5.79
N LYS A 157 7.10 -14.48 -5.64
CA LYS A 157 6.64 -15.87 -5.51
C LYS A 157 5.72 -16.28 -6.66
N ARG A 158 4.68 -15.49 -6.91
CA ARG A 158 3.74 -15.74 -8.01
C ARG A 158 2.91 -14.47 -8.34
N THR A 159 2.39 -14.47 -9.56
CA THR A 159 1.41 -13.49 -10.01
C THR A 159 0.01 -14.02 -9.71
N GLU A 160 -0.86 -13.15 -9.21
CA GLU A 160 -2.25 -13.43 -8.88
C GLU A 160 -3.20 -12.72 -9.83
N GLN A 161 -4.47 -13.15 -9.84
CA GLN A 161 -5.50 -12.38 -10.52
C GLN A 161 -5.76 -11.08 -9.74
N SER A 162 -5.71 -9.94 -10.43
CA SER A 162 -6.01 -8.65 -9.82
C SER A 162 -7.40 -8.65 -9.17
N LEU A 163 -7.51 -7.96 -8.04
CA LEU A 163 -8.78 -7.75 -7.35
C LEU A 163 -9.62 -6.64 -8.02
N LEU A 164 -8.97 -5.82 -8.84
CA LEU A 164 -9.61 -4.72 -9.57
C LEU A 164 -9.62 -5.05 -11.07
N ASP A 165 -10.73 -4.77 -11.72
CA ASP A 165 -10.88 -5.02 -13.17
C ASP A 165 -10.33 -3.82 -13.98
N LEU A 166 -9.03 -3.56 -13.86
CA LEU A 166 -8.32 -2.54 -14.61
C LEU A 166 -6.96 -3.03 -15.11
N PRO A 167 -6.59 -2.70 -16.36
CA PRO A 167 -5.31 -3.11 -16.93
C PRO A 167 -4.09 -2.46 -16.29
N SER A 168 -4.28 -1.42 -15.46
CA SER A 168 -3.22 -0.72 -14.73
C SER A 168 -3.06 -1.20 -13.28
N THR A 169 -3.70 -2.32 -12.91
CA THR A 169 -3.63 -2.90 -11.58
C THR A 169 -3.12 -4.35 -11.64
N PHE A 170 -2.17 -4.65 -10.76
CA PHE A 170 -1.52 -5.95 -10.69
C PHE A 170 -1.58 -6.45 -9.26
N LEU A 171 -1.66 -7.77 -9.07
CA LEU A 171 -1.58 -8.41 -7.76
C LEU A 171 -0.51 -9.51 -7.78
N TYR A 172 0.35 -9.46 -6.79
CA TYR A 172 1.44 -10.41 -6.61
C TYR A 172 1.43 -10.98 -5.21
N THR A 173 1.87 -12.22 -5.08
CA THR A 173 2.31 -12.78 -3.82
C THR A 173 3.83 -12.70 -3.75
N ILE A 174 4.32 -12.07 -2.71
CA ILE A 174 5.74 -11.81 -2.44
C ILE A 174 6.10 -12.47 -1.11
N LYS A 175 7.33 -13.00 -1.00
CA LYS A 175 7.86 -13.59 0.23
C LYS A 175 8.27 -12.48 1.19
N HIS A 176 8.02 -12.68 2.47
CA HIS A 176 8.53 -11.76 3.49
C HIS A 176 10.06 -11.94 3.66
N PRO A 177 10.85 -10.86 3.78
CA PRO A 177 12.31 -10.96 3.87
C PRO A 177 12.81 -11.76 5.07
N SER A 178 12.09 -11.73 6.20
CA SER A 178 12.49 -12.44 7.43
C SER A 178 12.13 -13.93 7.43
N ASP A 179 11.17 -14.37 6.61
CA ASP A 179 10.73 -15.76 6.50
C ASP A 179 10.03 -15.98 5.15
N GLU A 180 10.62 -16.79 4.28
CA GLU A 180 10.08 -17.09 2.95
C GLU A 180 8.75 -17.87 2.94
N ASN A 181 8.34 -18.43 4.09
CA ASN A 181 7.05 -19.09 4.24
C ASN A 181 5.92 -18.08 4.52
N ILE A 182 6.26 -16.84 4.90
CA ILE A 182 5.31 -15.77 5.09
C ILE A 182 5.04 -15.09 3.75
N GLU A 183 3.78 -15.08 3.36
CA GLU A 183 3.34 -14.51 2.09
C GLU A 183 2.67 -13.14 2.30
N VAL A 184 3.08 -12.18 1.49
CA VAL A 184 2.49 -10.84 1.45
C VAL A 184 1.79 -10.65 0.11
N SER A 185 0.51 -10.25 0.14
CA SER A 185 -0.22 -9.82 -1.05
C SER A 185 0.09 -8.35 -1.32
N VAL A 186 0.74 -8.07 -2.44
CA VAL A 186 1.09 -6.70 -2.85
C VAL A 186 0.35 -6.34 -4.14
N SER A 187 -0.52 -5.32 -4.04
CA SER A 187 -1.16 -4.72 -5.22
C SER A 187 -0.34 -3.56 -5.74
N ILE A 188 -0.12 -3.50 -7.06
CA ILE A 188 0.52 -2.37 -7.72
C ILE A 188 -0.54 -1.66 -8.56
N LEU A 189 -0.76 -0.38 -8.27
CA LEU A 189 -1.68 0.48 -8.99
C LEU A 189 -0.86 1.54 -9.74
N VAL A 190 -1.01 1.58 -11.06
CA VAL A 190 -0.26 2.52 -11.91
C VAL A 190 -1.18 3.61 -12.41
N PHE A 191 -0.80 4.87 -12.19
CA PHE A 191 -1.55 6.04 -12.63
C PHE A 191 -0.72 6.93 -13.54
N ASN A 192 -1.35 7.42 -14.62
CA ASN A 192 -0.69 8.25 -15.62
C ASN A 192 -0.94 9.74 -15.35
N LEU A 193 0.04 10.39 -14.73
CA LEU A 193 -0.01 11.80 -14.34
C LEU A 193 1.12 12.59 -15.03
N PRO A 194 1.06 12.80 -16.37
CA PRO A 194 2.18 13.36 -17.12
C PRO A 194 2.49 14.80 -16.70
N PHE A 195 3.77 15.18 -16.77
CA PHE A 195 4.16 16.58 -16.67
C PHE A 195 3.62 17.37 -17.89
N ARG A 196 3.37 18.67 -17.68
CA ARG A 196 3.05 19.57 -18.79
C ARG A 196 4.27 19.70 -19.67
N LYS A 197 4.12 19.37 -20.96
CA LYS A 197 5.17 19.61 -21.97
C LYS A 197 5.28 21.09 -22.27
#